data_4740201dba0e102868ac2bcd4164df96
#
_entry.id   4740201dba0e102868ac2bcd4164df96
#
_cell.length_a   1.000
_cell.length_b   1.000
_cell.length_c   1.000
_cell.angle_alpha   90.00
_cell.angle_beta   90.00
_cell.angle_gamma   90.00
#
_symmetry.space_group_name_H-M   'P 1'
#
loop_
_entity.id
_entity.type
_entity.pdbx_description
1 polymer ?
#
loop_
_entity_poly.entity_id
_entity_poly.type
_entity_poly.pdbx_seq_one_letter_code
_entity_poly.pdbx_strand_id
1 'polypeptide(L)'
;MDKLNAQSVVVLELSSFQLLDLNKSPHVAVMLMTTSEHLDYHKDLEEYVDAKRNILKFQTKKDFAILNRDYIASNESDIHTNAKVFYVSTERNGYEGCSIKDNEVFLKLNGKEDKIIDASEILLPGKHNLENVSAAVLAATLSGVSKENIVLVLKTFKGLEHRLELVATINGVKYYDDSFSTTPETAMAAIEAFKEPEILILGGSSKNSDFTELGKVISLHKNIKAIIGIGLEWTKIKSKIKNQKSKIKIIEGCKNMREIVQKAVLISEPGDVALLSPACASFDMFKNYKDRGNQFKEEVKKLTDMV
;
A
#
# COMPACT_ATOMS: atom_id res chain seq x y z
N MET A 1 -3.20 -24.03 -15.03
CA MET A 1 -2.97 -23.47 -16.38
C MET A 1 -3.97 -23.99 -17.43
N ASP A 2 -4.71 -25.03 -17.15
CA ASP A 2 -5.60 -25.72 -18.13
C ASP A 2 -6.82 -24.91 -18.62
N LYS A 3 -7.01 -23.68 -18.15
CA LYS A 3 -8.11 -22.78 -18.58
C LYS A 3 -7.64 -21.59 -19.45
N LEU A 4 -6.34 -21.48 -19.73
CA LEU A 4 -5.81 -20.39 -20.56
C LEU A 4 -5.91 -20.71 -22.03
N ASN A 5 -6.25 -19.72 -22.84
CA ASN A 5 -6.28 -19.79 -24.31
C ASN A 5 -5.56 -18.56 -24.91
N ALA A 6 -5.47 -18.49 -26.23
CA ALA A 6 -4.75 -17.44 -26.94
C ALA A 6 -5.30 -16.00 -26.71
N GLN A 7 -6.52 -15.88 -26.17
CA GLN A 7 -7.16 -14.58 -25.87
C GLN A 7 -7.05 -14.21 -24.38
N SER A 8 -6.50 -15.12 -23.56
CA SER A 8 -6.37 -14.87 -22.11
C SER A 8 -5.29 -13.83 -21.84
N VAL A 9 -5.61 -12.85 -20.99
CA VAL A 9 -4.64 -11.91 -20.42
C VAL A 9 -4.21 -12.45 -19.07
N VAL A 10 -2.90 -12.61 -18.87
CA VAL A 10 -2.32 -13.09 -17.62
C VAL A 10 -1.63 -11.92 -16.93
N VAL A 11 -2.02 -11.64 -15.70
CA VAL A 11 -1.38 -10.62 -14.86
C VAL A 11 -0.47 -11.33 -13.87
N LEU A 12 0.82 -10.95 -13.84
CA LEU A 12 1.84 -11.52 -12.96
C LEU A 12 2.41 -10.43 -12.08
N GLU A 13 2.47 -10.70 -10.78
CA GLU A 13 3.33 -9.97 -9.84
C GLU A 13 4.65 -10.72 -9.72
N LEU A 14 5.77 -10.04 -9.96
CA LEU A 14 7.10 -10.66 -10.00
C LEU A 14 8.03 -9.95 -9.00
N SER A 15 8.64 -10.75 -8.11
CA SER A 15 9.68 -10.26 -7.20
C SER A 15 10.99 -10.00 -7.94
N SER A 16 11.90 -9.22 -7.33
CA SER A 16 13.26 -9.01 -7.87
C SER A 16 14.00 -10.34 -8.09
N PHE A 17 13.80 -11.33 -7.21
CA PHE A 17 14.40 -12.67 -7.33
C PHE A 17 13.93 -13.42 -8.58
N GLN A 18 12.64 -13.33 -8.90
CA GLN A 18 12.08 -13.97 -10.11
C GLN A 18 12.49 -13.25 -11.39
N LEU A 19 12.84 -11.96 -11.29
CA LEU A 19 13.27 -11.15 -12.42
C LEU A 19 14.75 -11.32 -12.75
N LEU A 20 15.60 -11.79 -11.83
CA LEU A 20 17.05 -11.95 -12.03
C LEU A 20 17.38 -12.76 -13.28
N ASP A 21 16.74 -13.90 -13.46
CA ASP A 21 16.99 -14.82 -14.57
C ASP A 21 15.95 -14.69 -15.70
N LEU A 22 15.16 -13.61 -15.69
CA LEU A 22 14.15 -13.40 -16.72
C LEU A 22 14.81 -13.10 -18.06
N ASN A 23 14.47 -13.87 -19.08
CA ASN A 23 14.96 -13.73 -20.45
C ASN A 23 13.88 -13.31 -21.45
N LYS A 24 12.71 -12.93 -20.96
CA LYS A 24 11.59 -12.41 -21.74
C LYS A 24 10.89 -11.33 -20.93
N SER A 25 10.41 -10.30 -21.59
CA SER A 25 9.59 -9.27 -20.96
C SER A 25 8.12 -9.44 -21.33
N PRO A 26 7.18 -9.03 -20.47
CA PRO A 26 5.76 -9.04 -20.81
C PRO A 26 5.44 -7.98 -21.87
N HIS A 27 4.32 -8.15 -22.56
CA HIS A 27 3.81 -7.16 -23.52
C HIS A 27 3.50 -5.81 -22.85
N VAL A 28 2.97 -5.83 -21.63
CA VAL A 28 2.79 -4.64 -20.80
C VAL A 28 3.61 -4.86 -19.53
N ALA A 29 4.71 -4.12 -19.37
CA ALA A 29 5.53 -4.11 -18.17
C ALA A 29 5.16 -2.91 -17.29
N VAL A 30 5.03 -3.13 -15.98
CA VAL A 30 4.73 -2.07 -15.01
C VAL A 30 5.84 -2.04 -13.95
N MET A 31 6.46 -0.87 -13.78
CA MET A 31 7.46 -0.62 -12.74
C MET A 31 7.00 0.56 -11.89
N LEU A 32 6.60 0.26 -10.65
CA LEU A 32 6.11 1.23 -9.68
C LEU A 32 7.23 1.75 -8.77
N MET A 33 6.89 2.08 -7.52
CA MET A 33 7.86 2.48 -6.51
C MET A 33 8.94 1.41 -6.36
N THR A 34 10.18 1.83 -6.49
CA THR A 34 11.35 0.99 -6.20
C THR A 34 12.22 1.76 -5.22
N THR A 35 12.23 1.29 -3.99
CA THR A 35 13.08 1.78 -2.89
C THR A 35 13.99 0.65 -2.44
N SER A 36 14.89 0.91 -1.48
CA SER A 36 15.81 -0.13 -1.00
C SER A 36 15.06 -1.18 -0.18
N GLU A 37 14.98 -2.38 -0.72
CA GLU A 37 14.47 -3.58 -0.04
C GLU A 37 15.38 -4.77 -0.35
N HIS A 38 15.30 -5.82 0.47
CA HIS A 38 16.02 -7.09 0.24
C HIS A 38 17.55 -6.95 0.08
N LEU A 39 18.17 -6.01 0.82
CA LEU A 39 19.64 -5.86 0.85
C LEU A 39 20.33 -7.00 1.65
N ASP A 40 19.57 -7.90 2.25
CA ASP A 40 20.02 -9.19 2.76
C ASP A 40 20.30 -10.22 1.67
N TYR A 41 19.74 -10.01 0.46
CA TYR A 41 19.93 -10.87 -0.71
C TYR A 41 20.73 -10.20 -1.82
N HIS A 42 20.33 -8.97 -2.21
CA HIS A 42 21.05 -8.19 -3.22
C HIS A 42 22.27 -7.52 -2.59
N LYS A 43 23.35 -7.50 -3.33
CA LYS A 43 24.62 -6.91 -2.91
C LYS A 43 24.49 -5.43 -2.52
N ASP A 44 23.69 -4.70 -3.30
CA ASP A 44 23.43 -3.28 -3.12
C ASP A 44 22.12 -2.85 -3.81
N LEU A 45 21.77 -1.58 -3.67
CA LEU A 45 20.57 -1.01 -4.29
C LEU A 45 20.61 -1.06 -5.82
N GLU A 46 21.79 -0.93 -6.44
CA GLU A 46 21.94 -0.94 -7.89
C GLU A 46 21.56 -2.31 -8.45
N GLU A 47 22.10 -3.39 -7.87
CA GLU A 47 21.75 -4.77 -8.25
C GLU A 47 20.25 -5.04 -8.08
N TYR A 48 19.65 -4.56 -6.99
CA TYR A 48 18.20 -4.69 -6.77
C TYR A 48 17.37 -3.98 -7.84
N VAL A 49 17.73 -2.75 -8.19
CA VAL A 49 17.06 -1.97 -9.23
C VAL A 49 17.25 -2.63 -10.59
N ASP A 50 18.47 -3.09 -10.91
CA ASP A 50 18.77 -3.75 -12.19
C ASP A 50 18.04 -5.08 -12.33
N ALA A 51 17.90 -5.85 -11.25
CA ALA A 51 17.06 -7.04 -11.24
C ALA A 51 15.61 -6.70 -11.64
N LYS A 52 15.04 -5.61 -11.10
CA LYS A 52 13.70 -5.14 -11.48
C LYS A 52 13.62 -4.64 -12.92
N ARG A 53 14.65 -3.98 -13.43
CA ARG A 53 14.75 -3.51 -14.82
C ARG A 53 14.73 -4.63 -15.85
N ASN A 54 15.05 -5.88 -15.47
CA ASN A 54 14.94 -7.03 -16.38
C ASN A 54 13.52 -7.23 -16.93
N ILE A 55 12.46 -6.75 -16.22
CA ILE A 55 11.09 -6.78 -16.75
C ILE A 55 10.92 -5.96 -18.04
N LEU A 56 11.79 -4.98 -18.28
CA LEU A 56 11.78 -4.06 -19.40
C LEU A 56 12.74 -4.50 -20.52
N LYS A 57 13.83 -5.14 -20.18
CA LYS A 57 15.03 -5.34 -20.99
C LYS A 57 14.81 -6.02 -22.34
N PHE A 58 13.84 -6.94 -22.41
CA PHE A 58 13.56 -7.74 -23.60
C PHE A 58 12.35 -7.25 -24.39
N GLN A 59 11.78 -6.09 -24.02
CA GLN A 59 10.66 -5.48 -24.75
C GLN A 59 11.11 -4.95 -26.12
N THR A 60 10.16 -4.91 -27.03
CA THR A 60 10.31 -4.44 -28.42
C THR A 60 9.41 -3.23 -28.64
N LYS A 61 9.52 -2.59 -29.81
CA LYS A 61 8.65 -1.47 -30.23
C LYS A 61 7.15 -1.80 -30.28
N LYS A 62 6.77 -3.08 -30.16
CA LYS A 62 5.37 -3.54 -30.11
C LYS A 62 4.82 -3.62 -28.71
N ASP A 63 5.68 -3.44 -27.68
CA ASP A 63 5.36 -3.59 -26.28
C ASP A 63 5.16 -2.24 -25.60
N PHE A 64 4.68 -2.27 -24.35
CA PHE A 64 4.40 -1.10 -23.55
C PHE A 64 5.12 -1.17 -22.22
N ALA A 65 5.77 -0.08 -21.83
CA ALA A 65 6.37 0.09 -20.50
C ALA A 65 5.60 1.18 -19.75
N ILE A 66 5.16 0.88 -18.52
CA ILE A 66 4.49 1.80 -17.62
C ILE A 66 5.43 2.06 -16.44
N LEU A 67 5.89 3.30 -16.30
CA LEU A 67 6.88 3.69 -15.31
C LEU A 67 6.29 4.74 -14.35
N ASN A 68 6.53 4.58 -13.05
CA ASN A 68 6.14 5.60 -12.08
C ASN A 68 7.19 6.73 -12.07
N ARG A 69 6.77 7.92 -12.49
CA ARG A 69 7.63 9.09 -12.66
C ARG A 69 8.00 9.79 -11.36
N ASP A 70 7.31 9.49 -10.28
CA ASP A 70 7.56 10.10 -8.97
C ASP A 70 8.78 9.50 -8.26
N TYR A 71 9.28 8.34 -8.73
CA TYR A 71 10.44 7.63 -8.18
C TYR A 71 11.59 7.57 -9.18
N ILE A 72 12.77 7.99 -8.77
CA ILE A 72 13.97 8.10 -9.61
C ILE A 72 14.27 6.77 -10.31
N ALA A 73 14.37 5.68 -9.55
CA ALA A 73 14.73 4.36 -10.10
C ALA A 73 13.74 3.88 -11.18
N SER A 74 12.44 4.12 -11.01
CA SER A 74 11.45 3.79 -12.03
C SER A 74 11.50 4.77 -13.21
N ASN A 75 11.56 6.08 -12.95
CA ASN A 75 11.57 7.10 -13.99
C ASN A 75 12.77 6.97 -14.94
N GLU A 76 13.96 6.68 -14.41
CA GLU A 76 15.19 6.50 -15.20
C GLU A 76 15.29 5.13 -15.90
N SER A 77 14.30 4.26 -15.72
CA SER A 77 14.28 2.94 -16.35
C SER A 77 13.77 2.96 -17.79
N ASP A 78 13.35 4.10 -18.31
CA ASP A 78 12.90 4.28 -19.70
C ASP A 78 14.00 3.95 -20.73
N ILE A 79 15.27 4.17 -20.40
CA ILE A 79 16.42 3.83 -21.25
C ILE A 79 16.69 2.32 -21.34
N HIS A 80 16.07 1.50 -20.50
CA HIS A 80 16.25 0.04 -20.44
C HIS A 80 15.21 -0.73 -21.27
N THR A 81 14.38 -0.05 -22.07
CA THR A 81 13.38 -0.68 -22.93
C THR A 81 13.38 -0.09 -24.35
N ASN A 82 12.96 -0.93 -25.30
CA ASN A 82 12.62 -0.46 -26.66
C ASN A 82 11.10 -0.28 -26.86
N ALA A 83 10.29 -0.49 -25.81
CA ALA A 83 8.85 -0.35 -25.85
C ALA A 83 8.40 1.12 -25.96
N LYS A 84 7.13 1.32 -26.27
CA LYS A 84 6.50 2.63 -26.07
C LYS A 84 6.34 2.88 -24.57
N VAL A 85 6.98 3.94 -24.08
CA VAL A 85 6.95 4.30 -22.65
C VAL A 85 5.74 5.18 -22.36
N PHE A 86 5.06 4.86 -21.27
CA PHE A 86 4.00 5.64 -20.65
C PHE A 86 4.34 5.87 -19.19
N TYR A 87 3.87 6.99 -18.65
CA TYR A 87 4.17 7.33 -17.26
C TYR A 87 2.92 7.35 -16.39
N VAL A 88 3.10 7.02 -15.12
CA VAL A 88 2.10 7.28 -14.09
C VAL A 88 2.70 8.20 -13.04
N SER A 89 1.88 9.10 -12.48
CA SER A 89 2.31 10.01 -11.43
C SER A 89 1.11 10.57 -10.66
N THR A 90 1.32 10.84 -9.39
CA THR A 90 0.38 11.58 -8.54
C THR A 90 0.82 13.03 -8.34
N GLU A 91 2.00 13.42 -8.83
CA GLU A 91 2.61 14.74 -8.62
C GLU A 91 2.78 15.52 -9.93
N ARG A 92 2.88 14.85 -11.08
CA ARG A 92 3.20 15.43 -12.37
C ARG A 92 2.18 15.06 -13.43
N ASN A 93 1.97 15.94 -14.41
CA ASN A 93 1.06 15.74 -15.53
C ASN A 93 1.69 16.16 -16.87
N GLY A 94 0.93 16.12 -17.95
CA GLY A 94 1.33 16.63 -19.26
C GLY A 94 2.04 15.63 -20.18
N TYR A 95 2.21 14.38 -19.80
CA TYR A 95 2.80 13.31 -20.61
C TYR A 95 1.75 12.25 -20.97
N GLU A 96 2.10 11.35 -21.88
CA GLU A 96 1.28 10.15 -22.22
C GLU A 96 1.29 9.20 -21.04
N GLY A 97 0.12 8.84 -20.55
CA GLY A 97 -0.05 7.95 -19.41
C GLY A 97 -1.23 8.29 -18.51
N CYS A 98 -1.13 7.97 -17.22
CA CYS A 98 -2.18 8.25 -16.25
C CYS A 98 -1.66 9.14 -15.11
N SER A 99 -2.40 10.17 -14.77
CA SER A 99 -2.01 11.13 -13.72
C SER A 99 -3.19 11.50 -12.82
N ILE A 100 -2.84 11.97 -11.62
CA ILE A 100 -3.80 12.55 -10.69
C ILE A 100 -3.67 14.08 -10.74
N LYS A 101 -4.79 14.76 -10.94
CA LYS A 101 -4.87 16.21 -10.96
C LYS A 101 -6.16 16.66 -10.29
N ASP A 102 -6.08 17.58 -9.35
CA ASP A 102 -7.24 18.13 -8.64
C ASP A 102 -8.18 17.06 -8.04
N ASN A 103 -7.59 15.99 -7.48
CA ASN A 103 -8.28 14.82 -6.95
C ASN A 103 -9.08 14.01 -8.00
N GLU A 104 -8.68 14.08 -9.25
CA GLU A 104 -9.28 13.34 -10.37
C GLU A 104 -8.21 12.49 -11.09
N VAL A 105 -8.62 11.33 -11.59
CA VAL A 105 -7.78 10.42 -12.39
C VAL A 105 -7.94 10.76 -13.85
N PHE A 106 -6.85 11.13 -14.52
CA PHE A 106 -6.81 11.43 -15.95
C PHE A 106 -5.96 10.42 -16.70
N LEU A 107 -6.44 10.01 -17.87
CA LEU A 107 -5.71 9.18 -18.82
C LEU A 107 -5.46 9.99 -20.09
N LYS A 108 -4.18 10.13 -20.48
CA LYS A 108 -3.78 10.77 -21.71
C LYS A 108 -3.15 9.77 -22.66
N LEU A 109 -3.78 9.54 -23.82
CA LEU A 109 -3.29 8.64 -24.86
C LEU A 109 -3.44 9.30 -26.24
N ASN A 110 -2.38 9.23 -27.06
CA ASN A 110 -2.33 9.81 -28.40
C ASN A 110 -2.71 11.31 -28.42
N GLY A 111 -2.26 12.05 -27.42
CA GLY A 111 -2.51 13.47 -27.25
C GLY A 111 -3.90 13.84 -26.70
N LYS A 112 -4.83 12.86 -26.58
CA LYS A 112 -6.16 13.09 -26.02
C LYS A 112 -6.14 12.76 -24.53
N GLU A 113 -6.63 13.69 -23.70
CA GLU A 113 -6.79 13.54 -22.27
C GLU A 113 -8.28 13.32 -21.91
N ASP A 114 -8.58 12.26 -21.18
CA ASP A 114 -9.91 11.93 -20.71
C ASP A 114 -9.90 11.77 -19.18
N LYS A 115 -10.85 12.37 -18.50
CA LYS A 115 -11.13 12.09 -17.09
C LYS A 115 -11.70 10.66 -16.98
N ILE A 116 -11.15 9.88 -16.04
CA ILE A 116 -11.61 8.52 -15.75
C ILE A 116 -12.59 8.52 -14.59
N ILE A 117 -12.21 9.06 -13.42
CA ILE A 117 -13.01 9.01 -12.20
C ILE A 117 -12.53 10.10 -11.22
N ASP A 118 -13.38 10.53 -10.30
CA ASP A 118 -12.97 11.27 -9.09
C ASP A 118 -12.29 10.32 -8.11
N ALA A 119 -11.15 10.71 -7.53
CA ALA A 119 -10.44 9.89 -6.56
C ALA A 119 -11.26 9.61 -5.29
N SER A 120 -12.22 10.47 -4.96
CA SER A 120 -13.15 10.29 -3.84
C SER A 120 -14.13 9.13 -4.03
N GLU A 121 -14.34 8.66 -5.27
CA GLU A 121 -15.18 7.51 -5.59
C GLU A 121 -14.42 6.17 -5.48
N ILE A 122 -13.09 6.22 -5.30
CA ILE A 122 -12.23 5.03 -5.15
C ILE A 122 -12.23 4.61 -3.69
N LEU A 123 -12.52 3.33 -3.43
CA LEU A 123 -12.64 2.81 -2.07
C LEU A 123 -11.30 2.60 -1.37
N LEU A 124 -10.20 2.58 -2.11
CA LEU A 124 -8.86 2.35 -1.56
C LEU A 124 -8.30 3.64 -0.96
N PRO A 125 -7.98 3.69 0.35
CA PRO A 125 -7.41 4.88 0.97
C PRO A 125 -5.92 5.02 0.64
N GLY A 126 -5.43 6.28 0.68
CA GLY A 126 -4.02 6.61 0.63
C GLY A 126 -3.47 6.94 -0.77
N LYS A 127 -2.47 7.84 -0.78
CA LYS A 127 -1.81 8.30 -2.01
C LYS A 127 -1.16 7.16 -2.79
N HIS A 128 -0.51 6.21 -2.09
CA HIS A 128 0.11 5.05 -2.72
C HIS A 128 -0.89 4.18 -3.50
N ASN A 129 -2.15 4.11 -3.06
CA ASN A 129 -3.20 3.42 -3.81
C ASN A 129 -3.62 4.19 -5.07
N LEU A 130 -3.55 5.52 -5.08
CA LEU A 130 -3.77 6.30 -6.31
C LEU A 130 -2.67 6.06 -7.36
N GLU A 131 -1.42 5.83 -6.93
CA GLU A 131 -0.33 5.39 -7.82
C GLU A 131 -0.64 4.02 -8.43
N ASN A 132 -1.05 3.05 -7.60
CA ASN A 132 -1.46 1.72 -8.03
C ASN A 132 -2.65 1.78 -8.99
N VAL A 133 -3.66 2.59 -8.69
CA VAL A 133 -4.84 2.83 -9.54
C VAL A 133 -4.42 3.41 -10.89
N SER A 134 -3.56 4.42 -10.91
CA SER A 134 -3.08 5.03 -12.15
C SER A 134 -2.41 4.00 -13.06
N ALA A 135 -1.57 3.13 -12.50
CA ALA A 135 -0.93 2.06 -13.24
C ALA A 135 -1.93 1.00 -13.72
N ALA A 136 -2.89 0.62 -12.88
CA ALA A 136 -3.92 -0.35 -13.23
C ALA A 136 -4.85 0.16 -14.34
N VAL A 137 -5.28 1.43 -14.28
CA VAL A 137 -6.07 2.09 -15.32
C VAL A 137 -5.35 2.04 -16.66
N LEU A 138 -4.08 2.44 -16.67
CA LEU A 138 -3.28 2.49 -17.87
C LEU A 138 -3.02 1.08 -18.45
N ALA A 139 -2.61 0.12 -17.60
CA ALA A 139 -2.37 -1.26 -18.02
C ALA A 139 -3.63 -1.94 -18.55
N ALA A 140 -4.78 -1.74 -17.90
CA ALA A 140 -6.07 -2.27 -18.34
C ALA A 140 -6.48 -1.66 -19.69
N THR A 141 -6.32 -0.34 -19.87
CA THR A 141 -6.62 0.33 -21.14
C THR A 141 -5.74 -0.18 -22.28
N LEU A 142 -4.43 -0.31 -22.05
CA LEU A 142 -3.49 -0.86 -23.05
C LEU A 142 -3.77 -2.34 -23.37
N SER A 143 -4.43 -3.04 -22.45
CA SER A 143 -4.91 -4.43 -22.66
C SER A 143 -6.31 -4.51 -23.28
N GLY A 144 -6.92 -3.39 -23.67
CA GLY A 144 -8.21 -3.35 -24.37
C GLY A 144 -9.45 -3.35 -23.48
N VAL A 145 -9.31 -3.12 -22.18
CA VAL A 145 -10.46 -2.99 -21.26
C VAL A 145 -11.15 -1.65 -21.48
N SER A 146 -12.49 -1.65 -21.56
CA SER A 146 -13.26 -0.42 -21.75
C SER A 146 -13.24 0.48 -20.50
N LYS A 147 -13.42 1.79 -20.70
CA LYS A 147 -13.46 2.78 -19.61
C LYS A 147 -14.56 2.46 -18.59
N GLU A 148 -15.73 2.02 -19.06
CA GLU A 148 -16.86 1.69 -18.21
C GLU A 148 -16.53 0.56 -17.24
N ASN A 149 -15.86 -0.49 -17.72
CA ASN A 149 -15.42 -1.61 -16.89
C ASN A 149 -14.33 -1.20 -15.91
N ILE A 150 -13.38 -0.35 -16.33
CA ILE A 150 -12.36 0.20 -15.44
C ILE A 150 -13.02 0.99 -14.30
N VAL A 151 -13.93 1.91 -14.62
CA VAL A 151 -14.65 2.72 -13.62
C VAL A 151 -15.47 1.84 -12.69
N LEU A 152 -16.16 0.82 -13.21
CA LEU A 152 -16.93 -0.11 -12.40
C LEU A 152 -16.04 -0.81 -11.35
N VAL A 153 -14.87 -1.30 -11.77
CA VAL A 153 -13.92 -1.96 -10.85
C VAL A 153 -13.39 -0.96 -9.82
N LEU A 154 -13.01 0.26 -10.23
CA LEU A 154 -12.50 1.28 -9.31
C LEU A 154 -13.50 1.65 -8.22
N LYS A 155 -14.80 1.68 -8.54
CA LYS A 155 -15.88 1.97 -7.59
C LYS A 155 -16.24 0.80 -6.67
N THR A 156 -15.89 -0.43 -7.04
CA THR A 156 -16.34 -1.64 -6.32
C THR A 156 -15.20 -2.43 -5.67
N PHE A 157 -13.97 -2.23 -6.08
CA PHE A 157 -12.83 -2.95 -5.55
C PHE A 157 -12.47 -2.46 -4.13
N LYS A 158 -12.65 -3.31 -3.15
CA LYS A 158 -12.46 -3.01 -1.73
C LYS A 158 -11.01 -3.20 -1.23
N GLY A 159 -10.08 -3.56 -2.12
CA GLY A 159 -8.70 -3.87 -1.75
C GLY A 159 -8.46 -5.36 -1.50
N LEU A 160 -7.27 -5.64 -0.99
CA LEU A 160 -6.86 -6.98 -0.59
C LEU A 160 -7.09 -7.18 0.91
N GLU A 161 -7.38 -8.41 1.27
CA GLU A 161 -7.53 -8.80 2.67
C GLU A 161 -6.28 -8.46 3.49
N HIS A 162 -6.46 -7.89 4.66
CA HIS A 162 -5.40 -7.44 5.57
C HIS A 162 -4.51 -6.30 5.05
N ARG A 163 -4.90 -5.59 3.99
CA ARG A 163 -4.16 -4.44 3.47
C ARG A 163 -5.06 -3.22 3.40
N LEU A 164 -5.00 -2.37 4.42
CA LEU A 164 -5.91 -1.22 4.63
C LEU A 164 -7.39 -1.60 4.38
N GLU A 165 -7.77 -2.80 4.81
CA GLU A 165 -9.12 -3.35 4.64
C GLU A 165 -10.07 -2.68 5.63
N LEU A 166 -11.10 -1.98 5.13
CA LEU A 166 -12.17 -1.46 5.98
C LEU A 166 -13.02 -2.63 6.48
N VAL A 167 -12.89 -2.96 7.75
CA VAL A 167 -13.64 -4.04 8.40
C VAL A 167 -15.08 -3.65 8.69
N ALA A 168 -15.27 -2.49 9.32
CA ALA A 168 -16.59 -1.94 9.65
C ALA A 168 -16.49 -0.45 10.01
N THR A 169 -17.64 0.22 9.95
CA THR A 169 -17.86 1.53 10.59
C THR A 169 -18.88 1.34 11.71
N ILE A 170 -18.48 1.57 12.96
CA ILE A 170 -19.30 1.33 14.15
C ILE A 170 -19.33 2.61 14.98
N ASN A 171 -20.50 3.13 15.27
CA ASN A 171 -20.70 4.39 16.00
C ASN A 171 -19.88 5.57 15.40
N GLY A 172 -19.76 5.60 14.06
CA GLY A 172 -18.98 6.62 13.35
C GLY A 172 -17.47 6.43 13.38
N VAL A 173 -16.94 5.36 14.00
CA VAL A 173 -15.53 4.99 13.98
C VAL A 173 -15.27 3.97 12.88
N LYS A 174 -14.26 4.21 12.05
CA LYS A 174 -13.83 3.29 11.00
C LYS A 174 -12.72 2.38 11.52
N TYR A 175 -12.88 1.06 11.39
CA TYR A 175 -11.90 0.06 11.79
C TYR A 175 -11.21 -0.51 10.56
N TYR A 176 -9.89 -0.33 10.46
CA TYR A 176 -9.08 -0.82 9.34
C TYR A 176 -8.11 -1.91 9.77
N ASP A 177 -8.13 -3.02 9.03
CA ASP A 177 -7.15 -4.10 9.14
C ASP A 177 -6.06 -3.93 8.10
N ASP A 178 -4.86 -3.61 8.57
CA ASP A 178 -3.63 -3.53 7.79
C ASP A 178 -2.57 -4.47 8.39
N SER A 179 -3.02 -5.64 8.84
CA SER A 179 -2.14 -6.63 9.47
C SER A 179 -1.02 -7.13 8.56
N PHE A 180 -1.12 -6.95 7.24
CA PHE A 180 -0.05 -7.22 6.29
C PHE A 180 1.13 -6.26 6.41
N SER A 181 0.97 -5.09 7.01
CA SER A 181 2.04 -4.11 7.28
C SER A 181 2.98 -4.64 8.36
N THR A 182 3.97 -5.43 7.93
CA THR A 182 4.94 -6.11 8.80
C THR A 182 6.31 -5.42 8.82
N THR A 183 6.43 -4.24 8.20
CA THR A 183 7.63 -3.40 8.18
C THR A 183 7.31 -1.95 8.53
N PRO A 184 8.29 -1.15 9.02
CA PRO A 184 8.08 0.27 9.32
C PRO A 184 7.57 1.08 8.13
N GLU A 185 8.07 0.82 6.91
CA GLU A 185 7.75 1.54 5.69
C GLU A 185 6.28 1.39 5.32
N THR A 186 5.76 0.17 5.42
CA THR A 186 4.34 -0.11 5.12
C THR A 186 3.42 0.54 6.15
N ALA A 187 3.81 0.56 7.43
CA ALA A 187 3.02 1.23 8.47
C ALA A 187 3.05 2.77 8.32
N MET A 188 4.18 3.36 7.90
CA MET A 188 4.25 4.79 7.58
C MET A 188 3.27 5.15 6.47
N ALA A 189 3.23 4.37 5.38
CA ALA A 189 2.28 4.58 4.29
C ALA A 189 0.81 4.45 4.74
N ALA A 190 0.53 3.54 5.67
CA ALA A 190 -0.80 3.36 6.23
C ALA A 190 -1.23 4.55 7.11
N ILE A 191 -0.33 5.07 7.95
CA ILE A 191 -0.55 6.28 8.77
C ILE A 191 -0.84 7.49 7.87
N GLU A 192 -0.10 7.66 6.78
CA GLU A 192 -0.28 8.77 5.84
C GLU A 192 -1.54 8.66 4.98
N ALA A 193 -2.22 7.51 5.00
CA ALA A 193 -3.42 7.28 4.19
C ALA A 193 -4.66 8.01 4.73
N PHE A 194 -4.65 8.44 6.00
CA PHE A 194 -5.81 9.04 6.66
C PHE A 194 -5.57 10.50 7.05
N LYS A 195 -6.65 11.28 7.02
CA LYS A 195 -6.69 12.66 7.52
C LYS A 195 -7.48 12.76 8.82
N GLU A 196 -8.26 11.76 9.12
CA GLU A 196 -9.05 11.61 10.35
C GLU A 196 -8.13 11.40 11.56
N PRO A 197 -8.59 11.66 12.78
CA PRO A 197 -7.85 11.30 13.99
C PRO A 197 -7.67 9.78 14.07
N GLU A 198 -6.44 9.34 14.39
CA GLU A 198 -6.04 7.94 14.34
C GLU A 198 -5.75 7.34 15.71
N ILE A 199 -6.23 6.13 15.91
CA ILE A 199 -5.86 5.22 17.00
C ILE A 199 -5.04 4.09 16.38
N LEU A 200 -3.71 4.13 16.54
CA LEU A 200 -2.82 3.14 15.96
C LEU A 200 -2.67 1.92 16.87
N ILE A 201 -2.72 0.73 16.29
CA ILE A 201 -2.32 -0.52 16.95
C ILE A 201 -0.98 -0.93 16.32
N LEU A 202 0.10 -0.87 17.13
CA LEU A 202 1.48 -0.86 16.64
C LEU A 202 2.36 -1.78 17.47
N GLY A 203 3.21 -2.59 16.80
CA GLY A 203 4.15 -3.50 17.42
C GLY A 203 3.92 -4.97 17.08
N GLY A 204 4.74 -5.84 17.62
CA GLY A 204 4.77 -7.28 17.35
C GLY A 204 6.16 -7.87 17.54
N SER A 205 6.47 -8.94 16.81
CA SER A 205 7.76 -9.64 16.89
C SER A 205 8.82 -9.02 15.99
N SER A 206 10.08 -9.24 16.36
CA SER A 206 11.24 -8.64 15.69
C SER A 206 11.48 -9.19 14.28
N LYS A 207 11.92 -8.28 13.40
CA LYS A 207 12.61 -8.54 12.14
C LYS A 207 13.93 -7.76 12.06
N ASN A 208 14.47 -7.32 13.21
CA ASN A 208 15.63 -6.43 13.30
C ASN A 208 15.46 -5.09 12.57
N SER A 209 14.22 -4.62 12.44
CA SER A 209 13.92 -3.35 11.78
C SER A 209 14.44 -2.15 12.54
N ASP A 210 14.80 -1.09 11.81
CA ASP A 210 15.03 0.25 12.38
C ASP A 210 13.72 1.05 12.35
N PHE A 211 13.28 1.49 13.51
CA PHE A 211 12.04 2.27 13.68
C PHE A 211 12.29 3.78 13.75
N THR A 212 13.48 4.24 13.39
CA THR A 212 13.85 5.66 13.53
C THR A 212 12.97 6.57 12.69
N GLU A 213 12.75 6.23 11.42
CA GLU A 213 11.90 7.02 10.52
C GLU A 213 10.41 6.90 10.92
N LEU A 214 9.93 5.70 11.27
CA LEU A 214 8.58 5.52 11.79
C LEU A 214 8.34 6.39 13.03
N GLY A 215 9.28 6.42 13.95
CA GLY A 215 9.21 7.27 15.14
C GLY A 215 9.15 8.77 14.81
N LYS A 216 9.83 9.22 13.76
CA LYS A 216 9.75 10.59 13.25
C LYS A 216 8.36 10.87 12.66
N VAL A 217 7.88 10.00 11.75
CA VAL A 217 6.54 10.12 11.14
C VAL A 217 5.48 10.23 12.23
N ILE A 218 5.45 9.31 13.20
CA ILE A 218 4.51 9.34 14.32
C ILE A 218 4.61 10.64 15.10
N SER A 219 5.83 11.13 15.37
CA SER A 219 6.06 12.34 16.16
C SER A 219 5.60 13.63 15.45
N LEU A 220 5.59 13.63 14.14
CA LEU A 220 5.23 14.78 13.30
C LEU A 220 3.76 14.74 12.84
N HIS A 221 3.15 13.55 12.81
CA HIS A 221 1.79 13.35 12.32
C HIS A 221 0.76 13.85 13.35
N LYS A 222 0.05 14.93 12.99
CA LYS A 222 -0.84 15.64 13.92
C LYS A 222 -2.14 14.89 14.24
N ASN A 223 -2.50 13.93 13.41
CA ASN A 223 -3.78 13.21 13.51
C ASN A 223 -3.71 12.00 14.44
N ILE A 224 -2.52 11.56 14.85
CA ILE A 224 -2.40 10.43 15.78
C ILE A 224 -2.87 10.85 17.19
N LYS A 225 -4.04 10.38 17.58
CA LYS A 225 -4.68 10.62 18.87
C LYS A 225 -4.16 9.68 19.96
N ALA A 226 -3.98 8.42 19.60
CA ALA A 226 -3.52 7.40 20.53
C ALA A 226 -2.75 6.27 19.85
N ILE A 227 -1.92 5.57 20.62
CA ILE A 227 -1.24 4.35 20.20
C ILE A 227 -1.50 3.25 21.22
N ILE A 228 -1.92 2.09 20.73
CA ILE A 228 -2.01 0.85 21.50
C ILE A 228 -0.77 0.03 21.14
N GLY A 229 0.21 0.01 22.02
CA GLY A 229 1.46 -0.72 21.84
C GLY A 229 1.30 -2.20 22.18
N ILE A 230 1.71 -3.08 21.25
CA ILE A 230 1.59 -4.53 21.39
C ILE A 230 2.92 -5.24 21.11
N GLY A 231 3.08 -6.42 21.65
CA GLY A 231 4.20 -7.32 21.36
C GLY A 231 5.58 -6.85 21.82
N LEU A 232 6.60 -7.61 21.45
CA LEU A 232 7.97 -7.48 21.97
C LEU A 232 8.69 -6.23 21.46
N GLU A 233 8.50 -5.84 20.20
CA GLU A 233 9.18 -4.68 19.59
C GLU A 233 8.58 -3.33 20.01
N TRP A 234 7.46 -3.31 20.73
CA TRP A 234 6.83 -2.06 21.14
C TRP A 234 7.76 -1.15 21.95
N THR A 235 8.52 -1.69 22.88
CA THR A 235 9.48 -0.90 23.69
C THR A 235 10.49 -0.18 22.81
N LYS A 236 10.98 -0.83 21.77
CA LYS A 236 11.93 -0.27 20.82
C LYS A 236 11.28 0.82 19.95
N ILE A 237 10.06 0.58 19.43
CA ILE A 237 9.29 1.58 18.70
C ILE A 237 9.04 2.81 19.58
N LYS A 238 8.52 2.61 20.78
CA LYS A 238 8.24 3.68 21.74
C LYS A 238 9.46 4.57 22.02
N SER A 239 10.65 3.98 22.10
CA SER A 239 11.91 4.74 22.33
C SER A 239 12.25 5.70 21.19
N LYS A 240 11.72 5.49 19.97
CA LYS A 240 11.94 6.33 18.80
C LYS A 240 10.89 7.45 18.65
N ILE A 241 9.79 7.37 19.39
CA ILE A 241 8.74 8.39 19.36
C ILE A 241 9.14 9.55 20.27
N LYS A 242 9.45 10.70 19.68
CA LYS A 242 9.79 11.92 20.43
C LYS A 242 8.52 12.64 20.88
N ASN A 243 8.00 12.26 22.03
CA ASN A 243 6.72 12.74 22.55
C ASN A 243 6.80 14.14 23.23
N GLN A 244 7.77 14.99 22.87
CA GLN A 244 7.97 16.27 23.57
C GLN A 244 6.93 17.36 23.27
N LYS A 245 6.07 17.18 22.25
CA LYS A 245 5.01 18.14 21.88
C LYS A 245 3.66 17.53 21.54
N SER A 246 3.55 16.22 21.40
CA SER A 246 2.31 15.55 21.02
C SER A 246 1.60 14.98 22.24
N LYS A 247 0.31 15.28 22.38
CA LYS A 247 -0.58 14.69 23.39
C LYS A 247 -1.01 13.26 23.02
N ILE A 248 -0.14 12.48 22.36
CA ILE A 248 -0.48 11.11 21.97
C ILE A 248 -0.67 10.26 23.23
N LYS A 249 -1.86 9.70 23.36
CA LYS A 249 -2.16 8.77 24.47
C LYS A 249 -1.56 7.40 24.17
N ILE A 250 -0.72 6.88 25.05
CA ILE A 250 -0.10 5.56 24.93
C ILE A 250 -0.81 4.57 25.85
N ILE A 251 -1.21 3.43 25.30
CA ILE A 251 -1.85 2.31 26.00
C ILE A 251 -0.98 1.08 25.78
N GLU A 252 -0.72 0.34 26.86
CA GLU A 252 0.15 -0.84 26.87
C GLU A 252 -0.47 -1.96 27.69
N GLY A 253 0.11 -3.15 27.58
CA GLY A 253 -0.23 -4.28 28.45
C GLY A 253 -1.42 -5.13 27.99
N CYS A 254 -1.93 -4.90 26.79
CA CYS A 254 -2.95 -5.79 26.20
C CYS A 254 -2.36 -7.17 25.89
N LYS A 255 -3.06 -8.23 26.32
CA LYS A 255 -2.58 -9.61 26.22
C LYS A 255 -3.12 -10.36 25.00
N ASN A 256 -4.20 -9.88 24.40
CA ASN A 256 -4.88 -10.52 23.29
C ASN A 256 -5.65 -9.49 22.44
N MET A 257 -6.14 -9.90 21.27
CA MET A 257 -6.82 -9.01 20.34
C MET A 257 -8.12 -8.42 20.90
N ARG A 258 -8.84 -9.17 21.74
CA ARG A 258 -10.05 -8.68 22.40
C ARG A 258 -9.78 -7.46 23.26
N GLU A 259 -8.74 -7.51 24.09
CA GLU A 259 -8.35 -6.38 24.95
C GLU A 259 -7.89 -5.18 24.10
N ILE A 260 -7.17 -5.42 23.00
CA ILE A 260 -6.72 -4.39 22.07
C ILE A 260 -7.92 -3.64 21.47
N VAL A 261 -8.88 -4.38 20.91
CA VAL A 261 -10.09 -3.79 20.29
C VAL A 261 -10.95 -3.08 21.35
N GLN A 262 -11.14 -3.66 22.54
CA GLN A 262 -11.85 -3.00 23.63
C GLN A 262 -11.20 -1.67 24.05
N LYS A 263 -9.86 -1.60 24.10
CA LYS A 263 -9.15 -0.34 24.39
C LYS A 263 -9.32 0.66 23.26
N ALA A 264 -9.29 0.24 22.00
CA ALA A 264 -9.57 1.11 20.86
C ALA A 264 -10.98 1.73 20.98
N VAL A 265 -12.00 0.91 21.26
CA VAL A 265 -13.38 1.39 21.47
C VAL A 265 -13.48 2.42 22.60
N LEU A 266 -12.83 2.16 23.74
CA LEU A 266 -12.91 3.04 24.93
C LEU A 266 -12.34 4.45 24.71
N ILE A 267 -11.48 4.62 23.70
CA ILE A 267 -10.80 5.91 23.44
C ILE A 267 -11.20 6.54 22.13
N SER A 268 -11.96 5.83 21.30
CA SER A 268 -12.45 6.33 20.02
C SER A 268 -13.68 7.22 20.18
N GLU A 269 -13.82 8.15 19.24
CA GLU A 269 -14.97 9.04 19.08
C GLU A 269 -15.45 8.98 17.62
N PRO A 270 -16.72 9.33 17.34
CA PRO A 270 -17.21 9.38 15.97
C PRO A 270 -16.30 10.25 15.08
N GLY A 271 -15.90 9.72 13.94
CA GLY A 271 -14.97 10.34 13.01
C GLY A 271 -13.52 9.82 13.13
N ASP A 272 -13.20 9.03 14.16
CA ASP A 272 -11.87 8.43 14.32
C ASP A 272 -11.67 7.21 13.39
N VAL A 273 -10.39 6.91 13.14
CA VAL A 273 -9.92 5.69 12.49
C VAL A 273 -9.17 4.85 13.52
N ALA A 274 -9.61 3.61 13.75
CA ALA A 274 -8.87 2.59 14.50
C ALA A 274 -8.12 1.70 13.50
N LEU A 275 -6.79 1.83 13.47
CA LEU A 275 -5.92 1.24 12.45
C LEU A 275 -5.00 0.18 13.06
N LEU A 276 -5.19 -1.09 12.68
CA LEU A 276 -4.23 -2.15 12.93
C LEU A 276 -3.15 -2.13 11.86
N SER A 277 -2.03 -1.42 12.06
CA SER A 277 -0.88 -1.39 11.16
C SER A 277 0.42 -1.58 11.95
N PRO A 278 0.79 -2.84 12.22
CA PRO A 278 1.72 -3.19 13.30
C PRO A 278 3.17 -2.82 13.09
N ALA A 279 3.64 -2.57 11.86
CA ALA A 279 5.06 -2.37 11.50
C ALA A 279 5.99 -3.54 11.86
N CYS A 280 5.44 -4.67 12.30
CA CYS A 280 6.17 -5.82 12.85
C CYS A 280 5.57 -7.12 12.39
N ALA A 281 6.37 -8.20 12.39
CA ALA A 281 5.84 -9.54 12.29
C ALA A 281 4.94 -9.86 13.50
N SER A 282 4.22 -10.99 13.47
CA SER A 282 3.14 -11.30 14.42
C SER A 282 3.41 -12.48 15.33
N PHE A 283 4.56 -13.13 15.18
CA PHE A 283 4.84 -14.46 15.74
C PHE A 283 4.99 -14.51 17.29
N ASP A 284 4.98 -13.37 17.96
CA ASP A 284 5.02 -13.28 19.41
C ASP A 284 3.64 -13.42 20.08
N MET A 285 2.58 -13.00 19.39
CA MET A 285 1.20 -13.04 19.90
C MET A 285 0.26 -13.84 19.02
N PHE A 286 0.59 -14.09 17.75
CA PHE A 286 -0.28 -14.70 16.75
C PHE A 286 0.50 -15.67 15.87
N LYS A 287 -0.19 -16.62 15.22
CA LYS A 287 0.42 -17.61 14.34
C LYS A 287 1.12 -17.01 13.12
N ASN A 288 0.50 -15.98 12.55
CA ASN A 288 0.98 -15.22 11.39
C ASN A 288 0.12 -13.95 11.23
N TYR A 289 0.45 -13.11 10.25
CA TYR A 289 -0.27 -11.87 10.00
C TYR A 289 -1.75 -12.07 9.65
N LYS A 290 -2.12 -13.16 8.98
CA LYS A 290 -3.52 -13.49 8.66
C LYS A 290 -4.31 -13.81 9.93
N ASP A 291 -3.73 -14.60 10.82
CA ASP A 291 -4.33 -14.90 12.12
C ASP A 291 -4.55 -13.63 12.94
N ARG A 292 -3.55 -12.72 12.98
CA ARG A 292 -3.66 -11.42 13.64
C ARG A 292 -4.80 -10.58 13.07
N GLY A 293 -4.87 -10.43 11.74
CA GLY A 293 -5.91 -9.68 11.06
C GLY A 293 -7.29 -10.31 11.21
N ASN A 294 -7.40 -11.65 11.10
CA ASN A 294 -8.66 -12.34 11.30
C ASN A 294 -9.20 -12.15 12.72
N GLN A 295 -8.36 -12.28 13.75
CA GLN A 295 -8.78 -12.02 15.13
C GLN A 295 -9.24 -10.56 15.31
N PHE A 296 -8.56 -9.58 14.69
CA PHE A 296 -9.00 -8.19 14.70
C PHE A 296 -10.37 -8.03 14.06
N LYS A 297 -10.59 -8.60 12.86
CA LYS A 297 -11.88 -8.57 12.15
C LYS A 297 -12.99 -9.22 12.98
N GLU A 298 -12.70 -10.35 13.62
CA GLU A 298 -13.67 -11.04 14.49
C GLU A 298 -14.08 -10.21 15.71
N GLU A 299 -13.09 -9.61 16.41
CA GLU A 299 -13.39 -8.79 17.59
C GLU A 299 -14.12 -7.49 17.21
N VAL A 300 -13.77 -6.88 16.07
CA VAL A 300 -14.51 -5.71 15.55
C VAL A 300 -15.95 -6.09 15.18
N LYS A 301 -16.18 -7.23 14.49
CA LYS A 301 -17.53 -7.67 14.14
C LYS A 301 -18.42 -7.91 15.36
N LYS A 302 -17.87 -8.41 16.48
CA LYS A 302 -18.64 -8.58 17.73
C LYS A 302 -19.16 -7.26 18.29
N LEU A 303 -18.54 -6.13 17.95
CA LEU A 303 -19.04 -4.81 18.38
C LEU A 303 -20.34 -4.44 17.65
N THR A 304 -20.55 -4.92 16.42
CA THR A 304 -21.81 -4.70 15.68
C THR A 304 -22.99 -5.40 16.32
N ASP A 305 -22.75 -6.53 16.99
CA ASP A 305 -23.81 -7.30 17.66
C ASP A 305 -24.19 -6.71 19.02
N MET A 306 -23.46 -5.69 19.50
CA MET A 306 -23.68 -5.03 20.80
C MET A 306 -24.39 -3.67 20.67
N VAL A 307 -24.64 -3.21 19.44
CA VAL A 307 -25.30 -1.95 19.10
C VAL A 307 -26.68 -2.25 18.54
#